data_fe3454ba8f29fa1175248b6d15948083
#
_entry.id   fe3454ba8f29fa1175248b6d15948083
#
_cell.length_a   1.000
_cell.length_b   1.000
_cell.length_c   1.000
_cell.angle_alpha   90.00
_cell.angle_beta   90.00
_cell.angle_gamma   90.00
#
_symmetry.space_group_name_H-M   'P 1'
#
loop_
_entity.id
_entity.type
_entity.pdbx_description
1 polymer ?
#
loop_
_entity_poly.entity_id
_entity_poly.type
_entity_poly.pdbx_seq_one_letter_code
_entity_poly.pdbx_strand_id
1 'polypeptide(L)'
;MTIAATGLVAGTLAPLAAYAQARDPAYAAARAAGQVGEKMDGYLGYVTPPAPALRAVVEDINIKRKAVYATKAQANKATVEEYALTSGCLLISQTRPGEKYQAPDGSWQTRGDGPPLRDSRCP
;
A
#
# COMPACT_ATOMS: atom_id res chain seq x y z
N MET A 1 -28.86 38.54 2.67
CA MET A 1 -27.40 38.44 2.40
C MET A 1 -26.86 37.17 3.00
N THR A 2 -26.76 36.17 2.25
CA THR A 2 -26.18 34.90 2.66
C THR A 2 -24.72 34.85 2.23
N ILE A 3 -23.86 34.88 3.19
CA ILE A 3 -22.46 34.56 2.94
C ILE A 3 -22.39 33.06 2.90
N ALA A 4 -22.17 32.53 1.73
CA ALA A 4 -21.81 31.12 1.60
C ALA A 4 -20.47 30.95 2.28
N ALA A 5 -20.47 30.34 3.43
CA ALA A 5 -19.26 29.83 4.01
C ALA A 5 -18.81 28.70 3.11
N THR A 6 -17.87 28.96 2.22
CA THR A 6 -17.10 27.94 1.57
C THR A 6 -16.28 27.28 2.64
N GLY A 7 -16.79 26.18 3.17
CA GLY A 7 -16.01 25.33 4.02
C GLY A 7 -14.82 24.84 3.20
N LEU A 8 -13.64 25.34 3.51
CA LEU A 8 -12.42 24.74 3.07
C LEU A 8 -12.38 23.36 3.71
N VAL A 9 -12.75 22.37 2.94
CA VAL A 9 -12.39 21.02 3.29
C VAL A 9 -10.89 20.96 3.07
N ALA A 10 -10.14 21.06 4.16
CA ALA A 10 -8.76 20.66 4.15
C ALA A 10 -8.76 19.16 3.84
N GLY A 11 -8.74 18.83 2.57
CA GLY A 11 -8.64 17.46 2.14
C GLY A 11 -7.34 16.90 2.67
N THR A 12 -7.44 15.96 3.58
CA THR A 12 -6.33 15.08 3.87
C THR A 12 -5.97 14.42 2.55
N LEU A 13 -4.81 14.77 2.01
CA LEU A 13 -4.27 14.13 0.82
C LEU A 13 -3.89 12.71 1.19
N ALA A 14 -4.88 11.80 1.16
CA ALA A 14 -4.56 10.39 1.19
C ALA A 14 -3.69 10.08 -0.04
N PRO A 15 -2.65 9.24 0.08
CA PRO A 15 -1.86 8.82 -1.07
C PRO A 15 -2.76 8.25 -2.16
N LEU A 16 -2.47 8.56 -3.42
CA LEU A 16 -3.22 8.02 -4.56
C LEU A 16 -3.42 6.50 -4.48
N ALA A 17 -2.42 5.79 -3.94
CA ALA A 17 -2.51 4.35 -3.72
C ALA A 17 -3.64 3.96 -2.77
N ALA A 18 -3.89 4.74 -1.72
CA ALA A 18 -4.98 4.47 -0.78
C ALA A 18 -6.36 4.67 -1.42
N TYR A 19 -6.50 5.65 -2.32
CA TYR A 19 -7.75 5.85 -3.06
C TYR A 19 -8.03 4.71 -4.04
N ALA A 20 -7.01 4.23 -4.76
CA ALA A 20 -7.16 3.10 -5.67
C ALA A 20 -7.58 1.85 -4.90
N GLN A 21 -7.00 1.61 -3.72
CA GLN A 21 -7.34 0.49 -2.85
C GLN A 21 -8.78 0.55 -2.36
N ALA A 22 -9.26 1.74 -1.99
CA ALA A 22 -10.62 1.91 -1.49
C ALA A 22 -11.69 1.78 -2.57
N ARG A 23 -11.34 1.96 -3.85
CA ARG A 23 -12.29 2.03 -4.97
C ARG A 23 -12.52 0.71 -5.69
N ASP A 24 -11.59 -0.22 -5.61
CA ASP A 24 -11.72 -1.49 -6.32
C ASP A 24 -12.25 -2.59 -5.39
N PRO A 25 -13.50 -3.03 -5.58
CA PRO A 25 -14.09 -4.06 -4.72
C PRO A 25 -13.42 -5.43 -4.88
N ALA A 26 -12.90 -5.76 -6.05
CA ALA A 26 -12.19 -7.03 -6.27
C ALA A 26 -10.86 -7.05 -5.50
N TYR A 27 -10.14 -5.94 -5.52
CA TYR A 27 -8.92 -5.79 -4.74
C TYR A 27 -9.21 -5.84 -3.23
N ALA A 28 -10.22 -5.12 -2.76
CA ALA A 28 -10.58 -5.10 -1.34
C ALA A 28 -10.98 -6.51 -0.85
N ALA A 29 -11.75 -7.24 -1.64
CA ALA A 29 -12.15 -8.61 -1.33
C ALA A 29 -10.93 -9.56 -1.29
N ALA A 30 -10.03 -9.45 -2.26
CA ALA A 30 -8.83 -10.28 -2.32
C ALA A 30 -7.89 -10.02 -1.14
N ARG A 31 -7.77 -8.76 -0.74
CA ARG A 31 -6.97 -8.36 0.43
C ARG A 31 -7.57 -8.94 1.72
N ALA A 32 -8.87 -8.82 1.90
CA ALA A 32 -9.57 -9.38 3.05
C ALA A 32 -9.50 -10.92 3.09
N ALA A 33 -9.52 -11.57 1.92
CA ALA A 33 -9.39 -13.02 1.80
C ALA A 33 -7.94 -13.54 1.94
N GLY A 34 -6.96 -12.65 2.05
CA GLY A 34 -5.55 -13.02 2.17
C GLY A 34 -4.91 -13.52 0.88
N GLN A 35 -5.46 -13.18 -0.27
CA GLN A 35 -4.92 -13.55 -1.58
C GLN A 35 -3.82 -12.60 -2.06
N VAL A 36 -3.83 -11.37 -1.57
CA VAL A 36 -2.91 -10.30 -1.89
C VAL A 36 -2.43 -9.67 -0.59
N GLY A 37 -1.17 -9.25 -0.54
CA GLY A 37 -0.62 -8.59 0.63
C GLY A 37 0.45 -7.58 0.28
N GLU A 38 0.85 -6.81 1.27
CA GLU A 38 1.92 -5.83 1.16
C GLU A 38 3.28 -6.50 1.26
N LYS A 39 4.14 -6.25 0.27
CA LYS A 39 5.53 -6.70 0.31
C LYS A 39 6.43 -5.63 0.90
N MET A 40 7.57 -6.07 1.41
CA MET A 40 8.56 -5.17 1.98
C MET A 40 9.15 -4.18 0.99
N ASP A 41 9.17 -4.54 -0.29
CA ASP A 41 9.71 -3.69 -1.35
C ASP A 41 8.81 -2.51 -1.74
N GLY A 42 7.65 -2.37 -1.10
CA GLY A 42 6.71 -1.27 -1.37
C GLY A 42 5.62 -1.59 -2.36
N TYR A 43 5.57 -2.82 -2.87
CA TYR A 43 4.58 -3.26 -3.85
C TYR A 43 3.67 -4.35 -3.30
N LEU A 44 2.55 -4.55 -3.97
CA LEU A 44 1.66 -5.68 -3.68
C LEU A 44 2.24 -6.97 -4.26
N GLY A 45 2.01 -8.07 -3.57
CA GLY A 45 2.34 -9.40 -4.04
C GLY A 45 1.16 -10.35 -3.90
N TYR A 46 1.27 -11.50 -4.55
CA TYR A 46 0.26 -12.54 -4.52
C TYR A 46 0.64 -13.61 -3.50
N VAL A 47 -0.26 -13.87 -2.58
CA VAL A 47 -0.11 -14.98 -1.62
C VAL A 47 -0.50 -16.30 -2.29
N THR A 48 -1.51 -16.24 -3.15
CA THR A 48 -1.96 -17.35 -4.00
C THR A 48 -1.99 -16.90 -5.46
N PRO A 49 -1.92 -17.82 -6.44
CA PRO A 49 -2.01 -17.46 -7.85
C PRO A 49 -3.29 -16.67 -8.14
N PRO A 50 -3.21 -15.46 -8.71
CA PRO A 50 -4.37 -14.61 -8.92
C PRO A 50 -5.18 -15.01 -10.14
N ALA A 51 -6.49 -14.77 -10.09
CA ALA A 51 -7.32 -14.73 -11.30
C ALA A 51 -6.89 -13.55 -12.20
N PRO A 52 -7.10 -13.62 -13.52
CA PRO A 52 -6.66 -12.58 -14.45
C PRO A 52 -7.17 -11.17 -14.11
N ALA A 53 -8.41 -11.04 -13.66
CA ALA A 53 -8.99 -9.75 -13.28
C ALA A 53 -8.28 -9.14 -12.06
N LEU A 54 -7.94 -9.94 -11.08
CA LEU A 54 -7.19 -9.49 -9.92
C LEU A 54 -5.76 -9.09 -10.29
N ARG A 55 -5.12 -9.88 -11.15
CA ARG A 55 -3.77 -9.58 -11.64
C ARG A 55 -3.73 -8.21 -12.31
N ALA A 56 -4.69 -7.91 -13.17
CA ALA A 56 -4.77 -6.62 -13.87
C ALA A 56 -4.86 -5.45 -12.88
N VAL A 57 -5.68 -5.58 -11.85
CA VAL A 57 -5.85 -4.54 -10.82
C VAL A 57 -4.57 -4.36 -10.02
N VAL A 58 -3.94 -5.43 -9.57
CA VAL A 58 -2.71 -5.38 -8.77
C VAL A 58 -1.55 -4.79 -9.59
N GLU A 59 -1.41 -5.19 -10.83
CA GLU A 59 -0.38 -4.64 -11.72
C GLU A 59 -0.59 -3.13 -11.92
N ASP A 60 -1.82 -2.67 -12.12
CA ASP A 60 -2.14 -1.25 -12.24
C ASP A 60 -1.77 -0.48 -10.97
N ILE A 61 -2.10 -1.00 -9.80
CA ILE A 61 -1.73 -0.39 -8.51
C ILE A 61 -0.20 -0.30 -8.39
N ASN A 62 0.52 -1.36 -8.70
CA ASN A 62 1.98 -1.38 -8.61
C ASN A 62 2.64 -0.40 -9.58
N ILE A 63 2.09 -0.24 -10.78
CA ILE A 63 2.58 0.75 -11.76
C ILE A 63 2.39 2.17 -11.19
N LYS A 64 1.24 2.46 -10.63
CA LYS A 64 0.95 3.76 -10.02
C LYS A 64 1.85 4.04 -8.80
N ARG A 65 2.07 3.03 -7.98
CA ARG A 65 2.99 3.14 -6.83
C ARG A 65 4.41 3.45 -7.30
N LYS A 66 4.89 2.73 -8.32
CA LYS A 66 6.23 2.96 -8.87
C LYS A 66 6.41 4.39 -9.36
N ALA A 67 5.42 4.94 -10.04
CA ALA A 67 5.46 6.33 -10.50
C ALA A 67 5.54 7.32 -9.34
N VAL A 68 4.77 7.11 -8.28
CA VAL A 68 4.83 7.92 -7.06
C VAL A 68 6.20 7.80 -6.39
N TYR A 69 6.72 6.60 -6.26
CA TYR A 69 8.02 6.37 -5.62
C TYR A 69 9.15 7.05 -6.39
N ALA A 70 9.12 6.98 -7.71
CA ALA A 70 10.12 7.65 -8.55
C ALA A 70 10.12 9.17 -8.35
N THR A 71 8.94 9.79 -8.33
CA THR A 71 8.80 11.23 -8.10
C THR A 71 9.27 11.61 -6.70
N LYS A 72 8.87 10.87 -5.68
CA LYS A 72 9.23 11.16 -4.29
C LYS A 72 10.72 10.90 -4.01
N ALA A 73 11.28 9.86 -4.58
CA ALA A 73 12.70 9.56 -4.46
C ALA A 73 13.54 10.69 -5.04
N GLN A 74 13.18 11.18 -6.23
CA GLN A 74 13.88 12.30 -6.86
C GLN A 74 13.82 13.56 -5.98
N ALA A 75 12.65 13.88 -5.43
CA ALA A 75 12.47 15.05 -4.55
C ALA A 75 13.29 14.93 -3.27
N ASN A 76 13.53 13.74 -2.77
CA ASN A 76 14.25 13.45 -1.53
C ASN A 76 15.72 13.04 -1.76
N LYS A 77 16.21 13.08 -2.97
CA LYS A 77 17.57 12.67 -3.35
C LYS A 77 17.88 11.23 -2.91
N ALA A 78 16.90 10.36 -3.00
CA ALA A 78 17.00 8.95 -2.67
C ALA A 78 16.86 8.10 -3.94
N THR A 79 17.17 6.82 -3.84
CA THR A 79 16.85 5.88 -4.92
C THR A 79 15.37 5.49 -4.85
N VAL A 80 14.83 5.02 -5.97
CA VAL A 80 13.44 4.52 -6.01
C VAL A 80 13.26 3.35 -5.04
N GLU A 81 14.26 2.46 -4.96
CA GLU A 81 14.26 1.30 -4.08
C GLU A 81 14.23 1.69 -2.60
N GLU A 82 15.01 2.68 -2.22
CA GLU A 82 15.03 3.20 -0.84
C GLU A 82 13.67 3.79 -0.46
N TYR A 83 13.11 4.61 -1.35
CA TYR A 83 11.80 5.19 -1.10
C TYR A 83 10.69 4.14 -1.10
N ALA A 84 10.77 3.17 -2.00
CA ALA A 84 9.83 2.04 -2.04
C ALA A 84 9.88 1.20 -0.75
N LEU A 85 11.07 0.92 -0.22
CA LEU A 85 11.23 0.23 1.06
C LEU A 85 10.60 1.02 2.21
N THR A 86 10.87 2.30 2.29
CA THR A 86 10.27 3.19 3.31
C THR A 86 8.75 3.16 3.23
N SER A 87 8.22 3.22 2.02
CA SER A 87 6.77 3.14 1.78
C SER A 87 6.21 1.76 2.14
N GLY A 88 6.94 0.69 1.83
CA GLY A 88 6.58 -0.67 2.21
C GLY A 88 6.49 -0.83 3.72
N CYS A 89 7.44 -0.28 4.45
CA CYS A 89 7.41 -0.26 5.92
C CYS A 89 6.13 0.39 6.43
N LEU A 90 5.77 1.54 5.88
CA LEU A 90 4.55 2.26 6.26
C LEU A 90 3.28 1.47 5.91
N LEU A 91 3.20 0.96 4.69
CA LEU A 91 2.03 0.21 4.21
C LEU A 91 1.82 -1.08 5.02
N ILE A 92 2.90 -1.76 5.39
CA ILE A 92 2.82 -2.92 6.28
C ILE A 92 2.31 -2.53 7.66
N SER A 93 2.79 -1.41 8.20
CA SER A 93 2.31 -0.91 9.50
C SER A 93 0.82 -0.55 9.48
N GLN A 94 0.28 -0.21 8.33
CA GLN A 94 -1.12 0.16 8.13
C GLN A 94 -2.02 -1.03 7.79
N THR A 95 -1.48 -2.24 7.67
CA THR A 95 -2.32 -3.43 7.46
C THR A 95 -3.27 -3.63 8.63
N ARG A 96 -4.45 -4.15 8.33
CA ARG A 96 -5.49 -4.45 9.33
C ARG A 96 -5.37 -5.90 9.78
N PRO A 97 -5.85 -6.23 11.00
CA PRO A 97 -5.93 -7.62 11.43
C PRO A 97 -6.59 -8.51 10.37
N GLY A 98 -5.97 -9.66 10.09
CA GLY A 98 -6.42 -10.60 9.07
C GLY A 98 -5.82 -10.39 7.67
N GLU A 99 -5.26 -9.24 7.39
CA GLU A 99 -4.58 -8.99 6.12
C GLU A 99 -3.19 -9.62 6.09
N LYS A 100 -2.70 -9.90 4.88
CA LYS A 100 -1.37 -10.48 4.68
C LYS A 100 -0.32 -9.41 4.46
N TYR A 101 0.86 -9.66 4.98
CA TYR A 101 2.05 -8.86 4.73
C TYR A 101 3.28 -9.76 4.70
N GLN A 102 4.34 -9.28 4.06
CA GLN A 102 5.60 -10.00 3.98
C GLN A 102 6.49 -9.64 5.17
N ALA A 103 6.94 -10.67 5.88
CA ALA A 103 7.90 -10.51 6.96
C ALA A 103 9.31 -10.29 6.42
N PRO A 104 10.28 -9.85 7.28
CA PRO A 104 11.67 -9.64 6.88
C PRO A 104 12.35 -10.85 6.21
N ASP A 105 11.96 -12.06 6.58
CA ASP A 105 12.47 -13.28 5.96
C ASP A 105 11.84 -13.64 4.61
N GLY A 106 10.91 -12.81 4.13
CA GLY A 106 10.20 -13.02 2.87
C GLY A 106 8.93 -13.86 2.99
N SER A 107 8.63 -14.43 4.15
CA SER A 107 7.42 -15.23 4.34
C SER A 107 6.18 -14.36 4.47
N TRP A 108 5.04 -14.88 4.01
CA TRP A 108 3.75 -14.24 4.22
C TRP A 108 3.25 -14.49 5.64
N GLN A 109 2.86 -13.40 6.29
CA GLN A 109 2.31 -13.42 7.65
C GLN A 109 0.90 -12.85 7.62
N THR A 110 0.10 -13.23 8.59
CA THR A 110 -1.22 -12.63 8.82
C THR A 110 -1.09 -11.57 9.90
N ARG A 111 -1.56 -10.36 9.61
CA ARG A 111 -1.56 -9.30 10.61
C ARG A 111 -2.47 -9.67 11.77
N GLY A 112 -1.91 -9.64 13.00
CA GLY A 112 -2.66 -9.77 14.24
C GLY A 112 -3.09 -8.42 14.80
N ASP A 113 -3.49 -8.41 16.06
CA ASP A 113 -3.88 -7.17 16.76
C ASP A 113 -2.69 -6.33 17.18
N GLY A 114 -1.52 -6.95 17.31
CA GLY A 114 -0.27 -6.26 17.65
C GLY A 114 0.46 -5.73 16.42
N PRO A 115 1.62 -5.09 16.61
CA PRO A 115 2.41 -4.58 15.51
C PRO A 115 2.92 -5.72 14.60
N PRO A 116 3.13 -5.45 13.30
CA PRO A 116 3.70 -6.44 12.41
C PRO A 116 5.19 -6.64 12.68
N LEU A 117 5.74 -7.75 12.19
CA LEU A 117 7.18 -7.94 12.15
C LEU A 117 7.80 -6.89 11.23
N ARG A 118 8.88 -6.26 11.68
CA ARG A 118 9.50 -5.15 10.96
C ARG A 118 10.91 -5.49 10.54
N ASP A 119 11.27 -5.02 9.33
CA ASP A 119 12.66 -5.00 8.90
C ASP A 119 13.45 -3.96 9.70
N SER A 120 14.71 -4.27 10.01
CA SER A 120 15.58 -3.35 10.75
C SER A 120 15.87 -2.04 10.01
N ARG A 121 15.68 -2.03 8.68
CA ARG A 121 15.85 -0.83 7.86
C ARG A 121 14.65 0.12 7.92
N CYS A 122 13.53 -0.31 8.51
CA CYS A 122 12.35 0.55 8.65
C CYS A 122 12.62 1.68 9.63
N PRO A 123 12.22 2.91 9.27
CA PRO A 123 12.35 4.05 10.17
C PRO A 123 11.44 3.98 11.40
#